data_58dbc6cd11a137a034326c021ab9f817
#
_entry.id   58dbc6cd11a137a034326c021ab9f817
#
_cell.length_a   1.000
_cell.length_b   1.000
_cell.length_c   1.000
_cell.angle_alpha   90.00
_cell.angle_beta   90.00
_cell.angle_gamma   90.00
#
_symmetry.space_group_name_H-M   'P 1'
#
loop_
_entity.id
_entity.type
_entity.pdbx_description
1 polymer ?
#
loop_
_entity_poly.entity_id
_entity_poly.type
_entity_poly.pdbx_seq_one_letter_code
_entity_poly.pdbx_strand_id
1 'polypeptide(L)'
;MKKLMLCTLFVATWSIAALADGAISIADPQVRLVPPGTPNTGVFLVMRNGGDKDVKLIKAESPAAKSVELHTVIEEGGMKKMRPVPSIAIRAKGEAVLKPGDYHVMLIGLNKPLQEGDSVPLTLRFDDGSSQSLQAPVRQIAMPMAAPTAMPMK
;
A
#
# COMPACT_ATOMS: atom_id res chain seq x y z
N MET A 1 6.53 71.61 5.68
CA MET A 1 6.58 70.57 4.67
C MET A 1 6.71 69.16 5.43
N LYS A 2 5.56 68.53 5.71
CA LYS A 2 5.52 67.24 6.44
C LYS A 2 5.41 66.15 5.40
N LYS A 3 6.44 65.31 5.27
CA LYS A 3 6.45 64.11 4.41
C LYS A 3 5.72 63.00 5.15
N LEU A 4 4.55 62.61 4.66
CA LEU A 4 3.84 61.41 5.10
C LEU A 4 4.50 60.21 4.45
N MET A 5 5.07 59.34 5.26
CA MET A 5 5.68 58.08 4.84
C MET A 5 4.60 56.98 4.96
N LEU A 6 4.06 56.58 3.80
CA LEU A 6 3.04 55.53 3.72
C LEU A 6 3.75 54.17 3.79
N CYS A 7 3.65 53.50 4.94
CA CYS A 7 4.13 52.12 5.11
C CYS A 7 3.09 51.14 4.57
N THR A 8 3.31 50.60 3.37
CA THR A 8 2.51 49.52 2.80
C THR A 8 2.88 48.20 3.49
N LEU A 9 1.98 47.73 4.34
CA LEU A 9 2.09 46.39 4.92
C LEU A 9 1.78 45.34 3.81
N PHE A 10 2.78 44.62 3.38
CA PHE A 10 2.63 43.49 2.47
C PHE A 10 2.24 42.29 3.32
N VAL A 11 0.95 41.93 3.37
CA VAL A 11 0.46 40.74 4.00
C VAL A 11 0.70 39.55 3.04
N ALA A 12 1.76 38.83 3.28
CA ALA A 12 2.00 37.53 2.59
C ALA A 12 0.98 36.54 3.09
N THR A 13 -0.05 36.27 2.31
CA THR A 13 -0.96 35.12 2.55
C THR A 13 -0.25 33.84 2.18
N TRP A 14 0.26 33.14 3.17
CA TRP A 14 0.66 31.74 3.00
C TRP A 14 -0.60 30.91 2.79
N SER A 15 -0.84 30.52 1.54
CA SER A 15 -1.82 29.48 1.22
C SER A 15 -1.27 28.16 1.76
N ILE A 16 -1.79 27.74 2.91
CA ILE A 16 -1.66 26.37 3.37
C ILE A 16 -2.43 25.53 2.35
N ALA A 17 -1.72 24.84 1.45
CA ALA A 17 -2.31 23.79 0.66
C ALA A 17 -2.82 22.74 1.67
N ALA A 18 -4.13 22.73 1.89
CA ALA A 18 -4.78 21.63 2.58
C ALA A 18 -4.47 20.37 1.77
N LEU A 19 -3.61 19.52 2.29
CA LEU A 19 -3.52 18.14 1.85
C LEU A 19 -4.95 17.62 2.00
N ALA A 20 -5.59 17.31 0.89
CA ALA A 20 -6.88 16.65 0.91
C ALA A 20 -6.64 15.32 1.64
N ASP A 21 -7.03 15.29 2.90
CA ASP A 21 -7.04 14.08 3.71
C ASP A 21 -8.09 13.19 3.06
N GLY A 22 -7.64 12.33 2.14
CA GLY A 22 -8.51 11.39 1.45
C GLY A 22 -9.24 10.56 2.49
N ALA A 23 -10.48 10.18 2.21
CA ALA A 23 -11.29 9.36 3.10
C ALA A 23 -10.63 8.01 3.45
N ILE A 24 -9.54 7.66 2.77
CA ILE A 24 -8.78 6.43 2.98
C ILE A 24 -7.64 6.66 3.97
N SER A 25 -7.58 5.84 5.02
CA SER A 25 -6.46 5.73 5.93
C SER A 25 -5.76 4.37 5.80
N ILE A 26 -4.44 4.36 5.98
CA ILE A 26 -3.62 3.15 5.88
C ILE A 26 -3.14 2.77 7.28
N ALA A 27 -3.28 1.50 7.62
CA ALA A 27 -2.78 0.92 8.86
C ALA A 27 -1.90 -0.31 8.59
N ASP A 28 -0.96 -0.55 9.49
CA ASP A 28 -0.07 -1.72 9.54
C ASP A 28 0.62 -2.07 8.20
N PRO A 29 1.24 -1.10 7.50
CA PRO A 29 1.96 -1.40 6.28
C PRO A 29 3.19 -2.25 6.59
N GLN A 30 3.38 -3.34 5.83
CA GLN A 30 4.50 -4.26 6.00
C GLN A 30 4.94 -4.81 4.64
N VAL A 31 6.25 -4.87 4.42
CA VAL A 31 6.86 -5.59 3.29
C VAL A 31 7.41 -6.90 3.82
N ARG A 32 7.11 -7.98 3.12
CA ARG A 32 7.61 -9.29 3.50
C ARG A 32 9.12 -9.39 3.25
N LEU A 33 9.87 -9.78 4.28
CA LEU A 33 11.26 -10.14 4.13
C LEU A 33 11.37 -11.43 3.30
N VAL A 34 12.20 -11.38 2.28
CA VAL A 34 12.51 -12.54 1.40
C VAL A 34 14.01 -12.80 1.41
N PRO A 35 14.46 -14.03 1.15
CA PRO A 35 15.88 -14.38 1.06
C PRO A 35 16.60 -13.50 0.01
N PRO A 36 17.89 -13.19 0.21
CA PRO A 36 18.70 -12.50 -0.78
C PRO A 36 18.66 -13.23 -2.14
N GLY A 37 18.53 -12.45 -3.22
CA GLY A 37 18.40 -13.00 -4.57
C GLY A 37 16.97 -13.32 -4.99
N THR A 38 15.98 -13.23 -4.10
CA THR A 38 14.57 -13.32 -4.47
C THR A 38 14.13 -12.02 -5.12
N PRO A 39 13.68 -12.03 -6.39
CA PRO A 39 13.40 -10.80 -7.13
C PRO A 39 12.06 -10.15 -6.76
N ASN A 40 11.18 -10.87 -6.09
CA ASN A 40 9.80 -10.41 -5.85
C ASN A 40 9.40 -10.54 -4.38
N THR A 41 8.55 -9.62 -3.92
CA THR A 41 7.97 -9.70 -2.56
C THR A 41 6.57 -9.09 -2.52
N GLY A 42 5.82 -9.39 -1.45
CA GLY A 42 4.50 -8.85 -1.22
C GLY A 42 4.49 -7.75 -0.17
N VAL A 43 3.60 -6.77 -0.35
CA VAL A 43 3.26 -5.75 0.64
C VAL A 43 1.85 -6.00 1.15
N PHE A 44 1.70 -5.93 2.45
CA PHE A 44 0.44 -6.13 3.17
C PHE A 44 0.13 -4.88 3.99
N LEU A 45 -1.13 -4.53 4.07
CA LEU A 45 -1.61 -3.37 4.82
C LEU A 45 -3.13 -3.43 4.98
N VAL A 46 -3.67 -2.56 5.80
CA VAL A 46 -5.12 -2.37 5.93
C VAL A 46 -5.46 -0.99 5.40
N MET A 47 -6.42 -0.92 4.49
CA MET A 47 -7.01 0.33 3.99
C MET A 47 -8.38 0.50 4.61
N ARG A 48 -8.63 1.61 5.28
CA ARG A 48 -9.93 1.95 5.86
C ARG A 48 -10.53 3.14 5.14
N ASN A 49 -11.79 3.01 4.74
CA ASN A 49 -12.54 4.06 4.08
C ASN A 49 -13.51 4.71 5.09
N GLY A 50 -13.18 5.91 5.54
CA GLY A 50 -14.05 6.72 6.41
C GLY A 50 -15.13 7.49 5.66
N GLY A 51 -15.11 7.50 4.33
CA GLY A 51 -16.06 8.18 3.47
C GLY A 51 -17.39 7.44 3.28
N ASP A 52 -18.34 8.09 2.64
CA ASP A 52 -19.69 7.57 2.38
C ASP A 52 -19.83 6.92 0.99
N LYS A 53 -18.75 6.83 0.24
CA LYS A 53 -18.69 6.21 -1.10
C LYS A 53 -17.64 5.11 -1.14
N ASP A 54 -17.90 4.09 -1.93
CA ASP A 54 -16.91 3.07 -2.24
C ASP A 54 -15.73 3.70 -3.00
N VAL A 55 -14.52 3.30 -2.66
CA VAL A 55 -13.27 3.72 -3.32
C VAL A 55 -12.51 2.46 -3.74
N LYS A 56 -11.79 2.53 -4.85
CA LYS A 56 -10.96 1.41 -5.33
C LYS A 56 -9.49 1.82 -5.36
N LEU A 57 -8.64 0.97 -4.81
CA LEU A 57 -7.21 1.04 -5.09
C LEU A 57 -7.00 0.56 -6.53
N ILE A 58 -6.49 1.44 -7.40
CA ILE A 58 -6.31 1.15 -8.83
C ILE A 58 -4.86 1.00 -9.22
N LYS A 59 -3.92 1.51 -8.41
CA LYS A 59 -2.50 1.43 -8.70
C LYS A 59 -1.67 1.54 -7.42
N ALA A 60 -0.55 0.83 -7.42
CA ALA A 60 0.52 1.02 -6.44
C ALA A 60 1.84 1.25 -7.16
N GLU A 61 2.71 2.08 -6.59
CA GLU A 61 4.01 2.45 -7.16
C GLU A 61 5.08 2.42 -6.07
N SER A 62 6.27 1.97 -6.39
CA SER A 62 7.43 2.00 -5.51
C SER A 62 8.71 2.11 -6.31
N PRO A 63 9.67 2.98 -5.92
CA PRO A 63 10.98 3.02 -6.54
C PRO A 63 11.88 1.83 -6.19
N ALA A 64 11.45 0.97 -5.23
CA ALA A 64 12.23 -0.19 -4.78
C ALA A 64 12.16 -1.39 -5.74
N ALA A 65 11.23 -1.37 -6.70
CA ALA A 65 11.02 -2.46 -7.65
C ALA A 65 10.83 -1.94 -9.09
N LYS A 66 11.08 -2.79 -10.06
CA LYS A 66 10.90 -2.45 -11.48
C LYS A 66 9.44 -2.32 -11.87
N SER A 67 8.58 -3.13 -11.26
CA SER A 67 7.14 -3.12 -11.48
C SER A 67 6.40 -3.36 -10.16
N VAL A 68 5.21 -2.79 -10.04
CA VAL A 68 4.32 -2.97 -8.88
C VAL A 68 2.93 -3.29 -9.40
N GLU A 69 2.35 -4.38 -8.91
CA GLU A 69 1.05 -4.87 -9.36
C GLU A 69 0.15 -5.18 -8.15
N LEU A 70 -1.16 -5.11 -8.38
CA LEU A 70 -2.16 -5.58 -7.43
C LEU A 70 -2.48 -7.03 -7.74
N HIS A 71 -2.37 -7.91 -6.75
CA HIS A 71 -2.60 -9.33 -6.91
C HIS A 71 -3.64 -9.84 -5.91
N THR A 72 -4.25 -10.97 -6.25
CA THR A 72 -5.02 -11.82 -5.34
C THR A 72 -4.56 -13.25 -5.45
N VAL A 73 -4.95 -14.07 -4.48
CA VAL A 73 -4.73 -15.52 -4.52
C VAL A 73 -6.07 -16.18 -4.77
N ILE A 74 -6.13 -16.98 -5.81
CA ILE A 74 -7.30 -17.81 -6.14
C ILE A 74 -6.93 -19.29 -5.95
N GLU A 75 -7.92 -20.12 -5.70
CA GLU A 75 -7.77 -21.56 -5.71
C GLU A 75 -8.30 -22.11 -7.03
N GLU A 76 -7.44 -22.83 -7.75
CA GLU A 76 -7.77 -23.43 -9.04
C GLU A 76 -7.18 -24.84 -9.10
N GLY A 77 -8.03 -25.84 -9.21
CA GLY A 77 -7.60 -27.24 -9.25
C GLY A 77 -6.91 -27.71 -7.96
N GLY A 78 -7.33 -27.23 -6.77
CA GLY A 78 -6.73 -27.53 -5.49
C GLY A 78 -5.38 -26.84 -5.22
N MET A 79 -4.94 -25.95 -6.12
CA MET A 79 -3.71 -25.18 -5.97
C MET A 79 -3.99 -23.69 -5.84
N LYS A 80 -3.25 -23.04 -4.95
CA LYS A 80 -3.29 -21.59 -4.81
C LYS A 80 -2.43 -20.93 -5.90
N LYS A 81 -3.03 -20.04 -6.68
CA LYS A 81 -2.39 -19.28 -7.74
C LYS A 81 -2.54 -17.78 -7.51
N MET A 82 -1.46 -17.04 -7.70
CA MET A 82 -1.53 -15.57 -7.70
C MET A 82 -2.01 -15.08 -9.07
N ARG A 83 -2.92 -14.10 -9.06
CA ARG A 83 -3.46 -13.48 -10.27
C ARG A 83 -3.44 -11.96 -10.11
N PRO A 84 -3.01 -11.21 -11.13
CA PRO A 84 -3.14 -9.76 -11.12
C PRO A 84 -4.62 -9.37 -11.17
N VAL A 85 -4.94 -8.28 -10.47
CA VAL A 85 -6.28 -7.67 -10.48
C VAL A 85 -6.19 -6.19 -10.84
N PRO A 86 -7.18 -5.64 -11.56
CA PRO A 86 -7.14 -4.24 -11.97
C PRO A 86 -7.40 -3.28 -10.80
N SER A 87 -8.04 -3.73 -9.75
CA SER A 87 -8.36 -2.90 -8.59
C SER A 87 -8.72 -3.73 -7.37
N ILE A 88 -8.65 -3.10 -6.20
CA ILE A 88 -9.11 -3.65 -4.91
C ILE A 88 -10.14 -2.69 -4.34
N ALA A 89 -11.37 -3.16 -4.12
CA ALA A 89 -12.46 -2.34 -3.60
C ALA A 89 -12.35 -2.12 -2.09
N ILE A 90 -12.61 -0.90 -1.65
CA ILE A 90 -12.69 -0.49 -0.24
C ILE A 90 -14.07 0.13 -0.05
N ARG A 91 -14.99 -0.61 0.55
CA ARG A 91 -16.39 -0.17 0.71
C ARG A 91 -16.48 1.07 1.59
N ALA A 92 -17.50 1.88 1.34
CA ALA A 92 -17.86 3.01 2.20
C ALA A 92 -18.00 2.56 3.66
N LYS A 93 -17.40 3.32 4.59
CA LYS A 93 -17.36 3.00 6.04
C LYS A 93 -16.79 1.60 6.36
N GLY A 94 -16.01 1.02 5.42
CA GLY A 94 -15.44 -0.32 5.52
C GLY A 94 -13.92 -0.33 5.41
N GLU A 95 -13.39 -1.52 5.31
CA GLU A 95 -11.96 -1.73 5.16
C GLU A 95 -11.64 -2.81 4.11
N ALA A 96 -10.46 -2.74 3.54
CA ALA A 96 -9.86 -3.79 2.74
C ALA A 96 -8.55 -4.22 3.41
N VAL A 97 -8.43 -5.50 3.72
CA VAL A 97 -7.26 -6.09 4.39
C VAL A 97 -6.44 -6.84 3.35
N LEU A 98 -5.21 -6.36 3.11
CA LEU A 98 -4.23 -7.04 2.29
C LEU A 98 -3.37 -7.91 3.19
N LYS A 99 -3.42 -9.22 2.96
CA LYS A 99 -2.76 -10.24 3.81
C LYS A 99 -2.21 -11.41 2.99
N PRO A 100 -1.27 -12.19 3.53
CA PRO A 100 -0.79 -13.40 2.88
C PRO A 100 -1.94 -14.36 2.53
N GLY A 101 -1.97 -14.82 1.29
CA GLY A 101 -3.01 -15.72 0.80
C GLY A 101 -4.28 -15.05 0.30
N ASP A 102 -4.31 -13.73 0.23
CA ASP A 102 -5.43 -12.92 -0.22
C ASP A 102 -4.92 -11.78 -1.10
N TYR A 103 -5.63 -10.66 -1.17
CA TYR A 103 -5.15 -9.45 -1.85
C TYR A 103 -3.81 -8.99 -1.29
N HIS A 104 -2.92 -8.54 -2.15
CA HIS A 104 -1.64 -7.94 -1.79
C HIS A 104 -1.10 -7.05 -2.91
N VAL A 105 -0.17 -6.18 -2.56
CA VAL A 105 0.63 -5.44 -3.54
C VAL A 105 1.90 -6.25 -3.80
N MET A 106 2.17 -6.57 -5.06
CA MET A 106 3.34 -7.33 -5.48
C MET A 106 4.42 -6.39 -5.98
N LEU A 107 5.59 -6.41 -5.35
CA LEU A 107 6.80 -5.76 -5.82
C LEU A 107 7.56 -6.76 -6.69
N ILE A 108 7.77 -6.44 -7.96
CA ILE A 108 8.38 -7.31 -8.97
C ILE A 108 9.71 -6.72 -9.44
N GLY A 109 10.75 -7.51 -9.38
CA GLY A 109 12.09 -7.10 -9.76
C GLY A 109 12.69 -6.09 -8.79
N LEU A 110 12.90 -6.49 -7.54
CA LEU A 110 13.55 -5.65 -6.52
C LEU A 110 14.90 -5.13 -7.02
N ASN A 111 15.14 -3.84 -6.85
CA ASN A 111 16.37 -3.18 -7.27
C ASN A 111 17.58 -3.54 -6.38
N LYS A 112 17.32 -3.95 -5.15
CA LYS A 112 18.31 -4.40 -4.18
C LYS A 112 17.71 -5.43 -3.24
N PRO A 113 18.54 -6.29 -2.60
CA PRO A 113 18.10 -7.14 -1.50
C PRO A 113 17.50 -6.30 -0.36
N LEU A 114 16.42 -6.76 0.23
CA LEU A 114 15.78 -6.15 1.40
C LEU A 114 16.33 -6.78 2.68
N GLN A 115 16.48 -5.96 3.71
CA GLN A 115 16.88 -6.39 5.04
C GLN A 115 15.76 -6.10 6.03
N GLU A 116 15.70 -6.86 7.11
CA GLU A 116 14.75 -6.60 8.18
C GLU A 116 14.98 -5.20 8.78
N GLY A 117 13.89 -4.44 8.92
CA GLY A 117 13.94 -3.05 9.38
C GLY A 117 14.14 -2.01 8.26
N ASP A 118 14.45 -2.42 7.03
CA ASP A 118 14.42 -1.50 5.88
C ASP A 118 13.03 -0.87 5.74
N SER A 119 12.99 0.32 5.17
CA SER A 119 11.75 1.02 4.86
C SER A 119 11.60 1.16 3.35
N VAL A 120 10.47 0.68 2.84
CA VAL A 120 10.15 0.71 1.40
C VAL A 120 9.10 1.80 1.14
N PRO A 121 9.43 2.83 0.35
CA PRO A 121 8.45 3.84 -0.02
C PRO A 121 7.41 3.23 -0.96
N LEU A 122 6.14 3.51 -0.70
CA LEU A 122 5.01 3.04 -1.47
C LEU A 122 4.03 4.19 -1.70
N THR A 123 3.52 4.32 -2.90
CA THR A 123 2.45 5.26 -3.24
C THR A 123 1.26 4.48 -3.77
N LEU A 124 0.11 4.68 -3.14
CA LEU A 124 -1.17 4.08 -3.52
C LEU A 124 -2.03 5.13 -4.21
N ARG A 125 -2.66 4.77 -5.34
CA ARG A 125 -3.57 5.65 -6.10
C ARG A 125 -4.96 5.05 -6.14
N PHE A 126 -5.95 5.90 -5.91
CA PHE A 126 -7.35 5.52 -5.83
C PHE A 126 -8.15 6.09 -7.00
N ASP A 127 -9.31 5.48 -7.29
CA ASP A 127 -10.19 5.86 -8.40
C ASP A 127 -10.93 7.19 -8.18
N ASP A 128 -10.96 7.71 -6.96
CA ASP A 128 -11.44 9.04 -6.62
C ASP A 128 -10.42 10.17 -6.92
N GLY A 129 -9.26 9.82 -7.47
CA GLY A 129 -8.16 10.74 -7.76
C GLY A 129 -7.24 11.03 -6.57
N SER A 130 -7.53 10.52 -5.39
CA SER A 130 -6.65 10.64 -4.22
C SER A 130 -5.45 9.71 -4.31
N SER A 131 -4.40 10.02 -3.55
CA SER A 131 -3.22 9.17 -3.40
C SER A 131 -2.68 9.23 -1.98
N GLN A 132 -2.08 8.13 -1.53
CA GLN A 132 -1.43 7.99 -0.23
C GLN A 132 0.00 7.54 -0.43
N SER A 133 0.94 8.29 0.14
CA SER A 133 2.36 7.91 0.18
C SER A 133 2.73 7.48 1.59
N LEU A 134 3.40 6.35 1.71
CA LEU A 134 3.76 5.76 2.99
C LEU A 134 5.12 5.06 2.94
N GLN A 135 5.63 4.74 4.11
CA GLN A 135 6.82 3.92 4.29
C GLN A 135 6.41 2.59 4.91
N ALA A 136 6.69 1.50 4.23
CA ALA A 136 6.36 0.16 4.70
C ALA A 136 7.63 -0.54 5.23
N PRO A 137 7.70 -0.87 6.53
CA PRO A 137 8.84 -1.56 7.08
C PRO A 137 8.93 -3.00 6.59
N VAL A 138 10.15 -3.47 6.34
CA VAL A 138 10.43 -4.86 5.98
C VAL A 138 10.45 -5.71 7.24
N ARG A 139 9.62 -6.77 7.26
CA ARG A 139 9.48 -7.68 8.40
C ARG A 139 9.35 -9.13 7.97
N GLN A 140 9.72 -10.04 8.85
CA GLN A 140 9.37 -11.45 8.70
C GLN A 140 7.87 -11.62 8.89
N ILE A 141 7.19 -12.08 7.85
CA ILE A 141 5.76 -12.36 7.88
C ILE A 141 5.57 -13.85 7.71
N ALA A 142 4.99 -14.51 8.71
CA ALA A 142 4.67 -15.92 8.65
C ALA A 142 3.65 -16.16 7.53
N MET A 143 3.93 -17.15 6.68
CA MET A 143 2.90 -17.68 5.79
C MET A 143 1.93 -18.50 6.63
N PRO A 144 0.61 -18.44 6.36
CA PRO A 144 -0.27 -19.43 6.90
C PRO A 144 0.23 -20.80 6.40
N MET A 145 0.85 -21.56 7.29
CA MET A 145 1.24 -22.93 6.97
C MET A 145 -0.04 -23.66 6.58
N ALA A 146 -0.05 -24.28 5.39
CA ALA A 146 -1.03 -25.30 5.11
C ALA A 146 -0.97 -26.30 6.26
N ALA A 147 -2.10 -26.53 6.93
CA ALA A 147 -2.17 -27.52 7.99
C ALA A 147 -1.57 -28.83 7.45
N PRO A 148 -0.67 -29.51 8.21
CA PRO A 148 -0.17 -30.80 7.77
C PRO A 148 -1.37 -31.71 7.58
N THR A 149 -1.57 -32.16 6.37
CA THR A 149 -2.56 -33.21 6.07
C THR A 149 -2.17 -34.41 6.92
N ALA A 150 -2.96 -34.66 7.97
CA ALA A 150 -2.77 -35.84 8.78
C ALA A 150 -2.86 -37.05 7.85
N MET A 151 -1.73 -37.73 7.62
CA MET A 151 -1.73 -39.01 6.94
C MET A 151 -2.57 -39.98 7.81
N PRO A 152 -3.56 -40.67 7.23
CA PRO A 152 -4.23 -41.72 7.97
C PRO A 152 -3.19 -42.79 8.25
N MET A 153 -2.85 -43.00 9.51
CA MET A 153 -2.10 -44.15 9.95
C MET A 153 -2.98 -45.42 9.69
N LYS A 154 -2.44 -46.29 8.87
CA LYS A 154 -3.00 -47.62 8.62
C LYS A 154 -2.55 -48.58 9.70
#